data_3627bc1e33cebf4d0899e9c14536f94a
#
_entry.id   3627bc1e33cebf4d0899e9c14536f94a
#
_cell.length_a   1.000
_cell.length_b   1.000
_cell.length_c   1.000
_cell.angle_alpha   90.00
_cell.angle_beta   90.00
_cell.angle_gamma   90.00
#
_symmetry.space_group_name_H-M   'P 1'
#
loop_
_entity.id
_entity.type
_entity.pdbx_description
1 polymer ?
#
loop_
_entity_poly.entity_id
_entity_poly.type
_entity_poly.pdbx_seq_one_letter_code
_entity_poly.pdbx_strand_id
1 'polypeptide(L)'
;MRPWIKKFARVGAQLLFISAAQAAEVSGLPRIVDGDTVQIGSTKIRFAGIDAPETDQVCLDADGQRWACGVTARDELIKYSAGRSWDCDLVGTDRYGRFLGKCFVEGEDVSAWMVRSGFALSFVRYSHDYDRDETVAREAKAGLWARAFIAPWDWRHRNEKTVVLGALSVPVDALKTLLGAVSSEGAPSPDCTIKASVGHGECIYHLPGDRWYGKMKMDAGKRWFCSTAEAEAAGCRAPKN
;
A
#
# COMPACT_ATOMS: atom_id res chain seq x y z
N MET A 1 25.42 -83.06 7.83
CA MET A 1 24.90 -81.87 8.62
C MET A 1 25.41 -80.63 8.03
N ARG A 2 24.54 -79.82 7.42
CA ARG A 2 24.92 -78.52 6.87
C ARG A 2 24.28 -77.41 7.74
N PRO A 3 24.99 -76.32 8.19
CA PRO A 3 24.40 -75.28 9.00
C PRO A 3 23.68 -74.26 8.10
N TRP A 4 22.45 -73.91 8.47
CA TRP A 4 21.67 -72.86 7.85
C TRP A 4 22.16 -71.47 8.32
N ILE A 5 22.67 -70.65 7.38
CA ILE A 5 23.04 -69.32 7.61
C ILE A 5 21.79 -68.43 7.40
N LYS A 6 21.23 -67.84 8.47
CA LYS A 6 20.16 -66.83 8.40
C LYS A 6 20.74 -65.51 7.95
N LYS A 7 20.35 -65.04 6.74
CA LYS A 7 20.64 -63.71 6.26
C LYS A 7 19.69 -62.73 6.94
N PHE A 8 20.21 -61.87 7.79
CA PHE A 8 19.49 -60.72 8.31
C PHE A 8 19.49 -59.59 7.25
N ALA A 9 18.33 -59.28 6.70
CA ALA A 9 18.14 -58.12 5.85
C ALA A 9 18.12 -56.85 6.75
N ARG A 10 19.12 -55.97 6.59
CA ARG A 10 19.11 -54.63 7.19
C ARG A 10 18.16 -53.75 6.39
N VAL A 11 17.01 -53.42 6.95
CA VAL A 11 16.12 -52.40 6.45
C VAL A 11 16.73 -51.04 6.85
N GLY A 12 17.34 -50.36 5.89
CA GLY A 12 17.82 -48.99 6.08
C GLY A 12 16.63 -48.02 6.09
N ALA A 13 16.34 -47.42 7.24
CA ALA A 13 15.39 -46.34 7.32
C ALA A 13 16.02 -45.08 6.65
N GLN A 14 15.54 -44.73 5.46
CA GLN A 14 15.84 -43.45 4.84
C GLN A 14 15.04 -42.34 5.56
N LEU A 15 15.69 -41.51 6.35
CA LEU A 15 15.14 -40.29 6.89
C LEU A 15 15.00 -39.29 5.74
N LEU A 16 13.78 -39.05 5.28
CA LEU A 16 13.44 -37.99 4.39
C LEU A 16 13.52 -36.67 5.18
N PHE A 17 14.58 -35.92 4.98
CA PHE A 17 14.66 -34.53 5.44
C PHE A 17 13.72 -33.66 4.58
N ILE A 18 12.53 -33.37 5.08
CA ILE A 18 11.66 -32.35 4.51
C ILE A 18 12.28 -30.99 4.87
N SER A 19 12.99 -30.38 3.93
CA SER A 19 13.44 -29.00 4.06
C SER A 19 12.20 -28.12 3.94
N ALA A 20 11.73 -27.60 5.07
CA ALA A 20 10.74 -26.50 5.04
C ALA A 20 11.42 -25.28 4.42
N ALA A 21 10.89 -24.81 3.30
CA ALA A 21 11.30 -23.53 2.75
C ALA A 21 10.94 -22.46 3.79
N GLN A 22 11.92 -21.90 4.47
CA GLN A 22 11.73 -20.77 5.35
C GLN A 22 11.38 -19.55 4.49
N ALA A 23 10.27 -18.88 4.82
CA ALA A 23 9.98 -17.56 4.26
C ALA A 23 11.17 -16.64 4.59
N ALA A 24 11.59 -15.83 3.62
CA ALA A 24 12.64 -14.85 3.88
C ALA A 24 12.08 -13.77 4.80
N GLU A 25 12.78 -13.52 5.91
CA GLU A 25 12.42 -12.55 6.93
C GLU A 25 13.28 -11.30 6.80
N VAL A 26 12.68 -10.14 7.00
CA VAL A 26 13.37 -8.83 6.99
C VAL A 26 12.95 -8.05 8.24
N SER A 27 13.92 -7.67 9.07
CA SER A 27 13.68 -6.91 10.30
C SER A 27 14.44 -5.59 10.31
N GLY A 28 13.87 -4.58 10.96
CA GLY A 28 14.51 -3.28 11.15
C GLY A 28 13.55 -2.11 11.25
N LEU A 29 14.11 -0.91 11.33
CA LEU A 29 13.34 0.34 11.33
C LEU A 29 12.77 0.60 9.93
N PRO A 30 11.44 0.72 9.77
CA PRO A 30 10.84 0.99 8.48
C PRO A 30 10.93 2.46 8.13
N ARG A 31 11.17 2.75 6.86
CA ARG A 31 10.79 4.01 6.23
C ARG A 31 9.44 3.83 5.56
N ILE A 32 8.43 4.51 6.07
CA ILE A 32 7.08 4.45 5.49
C ILE A 32 7.09 5.21 4.15
N VAL A 33 6.58 4.58 3.10
CA VAL A 33 6.51 5.13 1.75
C VAL A 33 5.10 5.69 1.51
N ASP A 34 4.09 4.87 1.73
CA ASP A 34 2.67 5.16 1.65
C ASP A 34 1.89 4.27 2.63
N GLY A 35 0.56 4.22 2.52
CA GLY A 35 -0.28 3.48 3.47
C GLY A 35 -0.16 1.95 3.39
N ASP A 36 0.48 1.38 2.37
CA ASP A 36 0.65 -0.06 2.21
C ASP A 36 2.05 -0.48 1.73
N THR A 37 3.00 0.43 1.72
CA THR A 37 4.36 0.18 1.26
C THR A 37 5.38 0.78 2.21
N VAL A 38 6.35 -0.04 2.61
CA VAL A 38 7.46 0.35 3.48
C VAL A 38 8.79 -0.08 2.89
N GLN A 39 9.87 0.51 3.42
CA GLN A 39 11.24 0.09 3.11
C GLN A 39 12.00 -0.17 4.40
N ILE A 40 12.60 -1.37 4.51
CA ILE A 40 13.50 -1.75 5.60
C ILE A 40 14.87 -2.02 4.98
N GLY A 41 15.86 -1.22 5.34
CA GLY A 41 17.16 -1.25 4.67
C GLY A 41 17.02 -0.97 3.17
N SER A 42 17.47 -1.91 2.31
CA SER A 42 17.31 -1.86 0.86
C SER A 42 16.03 -2.55 0.35
N THR A 43 15.28 -3.24 1.23
CA THR A 43 14.13 -4.05 0.84
C THR A 43 12.85 -3.23 0.87
N LYS A 44 12.19 -3.11 -0.29
CA LYS A 44 10.89 -2.48 -0.43
C LYS A 44 9.80 -3.53 -0.33
N ILE A 45 8.88 -3.37 0.62
CA ILE A 45 7.84 -4.33 0.96
C ILE A 45 6.47 -3.69 0.77
N ARG A 46 5.62 -4.29 -0.04
CA ARG A 46 4.20 -3.98 -0.12
C ARG A 46 3.43 -4.96 0.77
N PHE A 47 2.50 -4.45 1.56
CA PHE A 47 1.69 -5.31 2.43
C PHE A 47 0.80 -6.22 1.61
N ALA A 48 0.84 -7.51 1.94
CA ALA A 48 0.02 -8.51 1.28
C ALA A 48 -1.44 -8.42 1.77
N GLY A 49 -2.39 -8.56 0.85
CA GLY A 49 -3.81 -8.70 1.15
C GLY A 49 -4.55 -7.41 1.49
N ILE A 50 -3.91 -6.25 1.44
CA ILE A 50 -4.56 -4.94 1.63
C ILE A 50 -4.27 -3.99 0.46
N ASP A 51 -5.07 -2.93 0.37
CA ASP A 51 -4.83 -1.79 -0.51
C ASP A 51 -5.17 -0.49 0.22
N ALA A 52 -4.22 0.42 0.33
CA ALA A 52 -4.40 1.71 0.99
C ALA A 52 -4.60 2.82 -0.06
N PRO A 53 -5.23 3.95 0.33
CA PRO A 53 -5.35 5.09 -0.55
C PRO A 53 -4.00 5.55 -1.08
N GLU A 54 -3.94 5.83 -2.38
CA GLU A 54 -2.76 6.40 -3.02
C GLU A 54 -2.43 7.76 -2.40
N THR A 55 -1.16 8.14 -2.35
CA THR A 55 -0.75 9.41 -1.74
C THR A 55 -1.42 10.62 -2.38
N ASP A 56 -1.71 10.54 -3.70
CA ASP A 56 -2.45 11.57 -4.44
C ASP A 56 -3.98 11.40 -4.33
N GLN A 57 -4.46 10.43 -3.56
CA GLN A 57 -5.88 10.19 -3.40
C GLN A 57 -6.51 11.21 -2.45
N VAL A 58 -7.63 11.77 -2.91
CA VAL A 58 -8.51 12.61 -2.10
C VAL A 58 -9.83 11.90 -1.82
N CYS A 59 -10.36 12.16 -0.62
CA CYS A 59 -11.64 11.69 -0.15
C CYS A 59 -12.50 12.89 0.25
N LEU A 60 -13.79 12.68 0.57
CA LEU A 60 -14.66 13.73 1.10
C LEU A 60 -14.96 13.45 2.57
N ASP A 61 -14.97 14.50 3.38
CA ASP A 61 -15.42 14.43 4.76
C ASP A 61 -16.97 14.48 4.87
N ALA A 62 -17.50 14.57 6.09
CA ALA A 62 -18.92 14.60 6.34
C ALA A 62 -19.62 15.85 5.75
N ASP A 63 -18.86 16.93 5.56
CA ASP A 63 -19.33 18.20 5.00
C ASP A 63 -19.13 18.28 3.48
N GLY A 64 -18.65 17.19 2.87
CA GLY A 64 -18.34 17.12 1.45
C GLY A 64 -17.04 17.83 1.06
N GLN A 65 -16.22 18.24 2.03
CA GLN A 65 -14.94 18.88 1.77
C GLN A 65 -13.88 17.83 1.44
N ARG A 66 -12.97 18.18 0.53
CA ARG A 66 -11.85 17.32 0.14
C ARG A 66 -10.79 17.26 1.22
N TRP A 67 -10.28 16.05 1.48
CA TRP A 67 -9.11 15.83 2.33
C TRP A 67 -8.17 14.79 1.72
N ALA A 68 -6.88 14.91 2.02
CA ALA A 68 -5.83 14.06 1.47
C ALA A 68 -5.79 12.71 2.21
N CYS A 69 -6.70 11.80 1.88
CA CYS A 69 -6.84 10.52 2.60
C CYS A 69 -5.63 9.60 2.44
N GLY A 70 -4.95 9.63 1.30
CA GLY A 70 -3.72 8.86 1.11
C GLY A 70 -2.56 9.37 1.96
N VAL A 71 -2.42 10.70 2.07
CA VAL A 71 -1.44 11.32 2.98
C VAL A 71 -1.77 10.96 4.43
N THR A 72 -3.05 11.05 4.80
CA THR A 72 -3.48 10.70 6.17
C THR A 72 -3.20 9.24 6.48
N ALA A 73 -3.49 8.30 5.58
CA ALA A 73 -3.21 6.88 5.78
C ALA A 73 -1.71 6.63 6.03
N ARG A 74 -0.83 7.25 5.22
CA ARG A 74 0.63 7.22 5.43
C ARG A 74 1.03 7.79 6.79
N ASP A 75 0.51 8.96 7.15
CA ASP A 75 0.90 9.66 8.36
C ASP A 75 0.43 8.94 9.63
N GLU A 76 -0.74 8.30 9.58
CA GLU A 76 -1.21 7.44 10.68
C GLU A 76 -0.33 6.20 10.82
N LEU A 77 0.13 5.60 9.71
CA LEU A 77 1.09 4.50 9.75
C LEU A 77 2.45 4.96 10.33
N ILE A 78 2.92 6.17 10.01
CA ILE A 78 4.13 6.75 10.61
C ILE A 78 3.96 6.91 12.12
N LYS A 79 2.83 7.43 12.59
CA LYS A 79 2.52 7.57 14.02
C LYS A 79 2.45 6.19 14.71
N TYR A 80 1.77 5.24 14.08
CA TYR A 80 1.70 3.86 14.57
C TYR A 80 3.07 3.23 14.67
N SER A 81 3.93 3.44 13.69
CA SER A 81 5.32 2.95 13.69
C SER A 81 6.12 3.51 14.87
N ALA A 82 5.98 4.79 15.16
CA ALA A 82 6.62 5.49 16.29
C ALA A 82 8.13 5.17 16.47
N GLY A 83 8.85 4.90 15.38
CA GLY A 83 10.27 4.54 15.40
C GLY A 83 10.56 3.13 15.94
N ARG A 84 9.56 2.26 16.06
CA ARG A 84 9.72 0.85 16.45
C ARG A 84 10.29 0.01 15.32
N SER A 85 11.06 -1.02 15.67
CA SER A 85 11.50 -2.04 14.71
C SER A 85 10.34 -2.92 14.30
N TRP A 86 10.34 -3.35 13.04
CA TRP A 86 9.35 -4.24 12.46
C TRP A 86 9.99 -5.57 12.05
N ASP A 87 9.20 -6.62 12.08
CA ASP A 87 9.54 -7.94 11.56
C ASP A 87 8.59 -8.25 10.40
N CYS A 88 9.12 -8.57 9.22
CA CYS A 88 8.32 -8.80 8.02
C CYS A 88 8.63 -10.16 7.40
N ASP A 89 7.62 -11.00 7.26
CA ASP A 89 7.67 -12.25 6.51
C ASP A 89 7.41 -11.97 5.03
N LEU A 90 8.38 -12.26 4.16
CA LEU A 90 8.21 -12.11 2.72
C LEU A 90 7.46 -13.31 2.15
N VAL A 91 6.29 -13.06 1.57
CA VAL A 91 5.38 -14.10 1.05
C VAL A 91 5.39 -14.21 -0.48
N GLY A 92 6.14 -13.37 -1.17
CA GLY A 92 6.25 -13.38 -2.63
C GLY A 92 6.73 -12.06 -3.20
N THR A 93 6.51 -11.88 -4.50
CA THR A 93 6.80 -10.62 -5.22
C THR A 93 5.61 -10.24 -6.10
N ASP A 94 5.40 -8.95 -6.28
CA ASP A 94 4.41 -8.45 -7.24
C ASP A 94 5.00 -8.35 -8.67
N ARG A 95 4.14 -8.01 -9.63
CA ARG A 95 4.53 -7.84 -11.04
C ARG A 95 5.54 -6.72 -11.30
N TYR A 96 5.78 -5.85 -10.32
CA TYR A 96 6.73 -4.75 -10.39
C TYR A 96 8.04 -5.06 -9.67
N GLY A 97 8.20 -6.29 -9.17
CA GLY A 97 9.39 -6.74 -8.46
C GLY A 97 9.49 -6.27 -7.01
N ARG A 98 8.41 -5.70 -6.41
CA ARG A 98 8.37 -5.39 -4.98
C ARG A 98 8.08 -6.67 -4.22
N PHE A 99 8.72 -6.83 -3.07
CA PHE A 99 8.35 -7.94 -2.18
C PHE A 99 6.94 -7.72 -1.61
N LEU A 100 6.17 -8.79 -1.57
CA LEU A 100 4.93 -8.85 -0.80
C LEU A 100 5.27 -9.40 0.57
N GLY A 101 4.75 -8.78 1.64
CA GLY A 101 5.05 -9.20 2.99
C GLY A 101 3.92 -8.98 3.98
N LYS A 102 3.96 -9.78 5.06
CA LYS A 102 3.20 -9.54 6.29
C LYS A 102 4.17 -8.97 7.31
N CYS A 103 3.90 -7.77 7.81
CA CYS A 103 4.77 -7.07 8.74
C CYS A 103 4.12 -6.96 10.12
N PHE A 104 4.95 -7.06 11.14
CA PHE A 104 4.53 -7.05 12.55
C PHE A 104 5.30 -6.00 13.33
N VAL A 105 4.62 -5.36 14.27
CA VAL A 105 5.19 -4.46 15.27
C VAL A 105 4.79 -5.00 16.62
N GLU A 106 5.76 -5.41 17.43
CA GLU A 106 5.51 -6.01 18.77
C GLU A 106 4.50 -7.17 18.71
N GLY A 107 4.51 -7.92 17.61
CA GLY A 107 3.62 -9.05 17.35
C GLY A 107 2.23 -8.69 16.79
N GLU A 108 1.89 -7.41 16.66
CA GLU A 108 0.64 -6.98 16.00
C GLU A 108 0.84 -6.90 14.48
N ASP A 109 -0.07 -7.52 13.72
CA ASP A 109 -0.10 -7.45 12.25
C ASP A 109 -0.47 -6.02 11.80
N VAL A 110 0.47 -5.37 11.12
CA VAL A 110 0.34 -3.98 10.66
C VAL A 110 -0.80 -3.85 9.63
N SER A 111 -0.97 -4.84 8.77
CA SER A 111 -2.06 -4.84 7.77
C SER A 111 -3.42 -4.91 8.44
N ALA A 112 -3.57 -5.79 9.45
CA ALA A 112 -4.80 -5.88 10.24
C ALA A 112 -5.10 -4.56 10.97
N TRP A 113 -4.08 -3.91 11.54
CA TRP A 113 -4.23 -2.60 12.18
C TRP A 113 -4.67 -1.53 11.17
N MET A 114 -4.04 -1.45 9.99
CA MET A 114 -4.41 -0.49 8.94
C MET A 114 -5.86 -0.65 8.48
N VAL A 115 -6.30 -1.89 8.27
CA VAL A 115 -7.67 -2.17 7.83
C VAL A 115 -8.67 -1.88 8.95
N ARG A 116 -8.41 -2.35 10.18
CA ARG A 116 -9.28 -2.15 11.35
C ARG A 116 -9.43 -0.68 11.73
N SER A 117 -8.38 0.11 11.53
CA SER A 117 -8.39 1.56 11.74
C SER A 117 -9.03 2.34 10.56
N GLY A 118 -9.38 1.64 9.47
CA GLY A 118 -10.03 2.22 8.29
C GLY A 118 -9.10 3.04 7.40
N PHE A 119 -7.78 2.83 7.46
CA PHE A 119 -6.79 3.49 6.60
C PHE A 119 -6.32 2.63 5.42
N ALA A 120 -6.79 1.38 5.35
CA ALA A 120 -6.68 0.50 4.20
C ALA A 120 -7.93 -0.36 4.06
N LEU A 121 -8.09 -1.01 2.92
CA LEU A 121 -9.18 -1.94 2.64
C LEU A 121 -8.60 -3.36 2.50
N SER A 122 -9.40 -4.38 2.90
CA SER A 122 -9.13 -5.77 2.54
C SER A 122 -9.15 -5.90 1.01
N PHE A 123 -8.06 -6.44 0.44
CA PHE A 123 -7.98 -6.60 -1.01
C PHE A 123 -8.43 -8.02 -1.38
N VAL A 124 -9.73 -8.25 -1.31
CA VAL A 124 -10.41 -9.55 -1.46
C VAL A 124 -10.06 -10.30 -2.75
N ARG A 125 -9.55 -9.61 -3.75
CA ARG A 125 -9.07 -10.23 -5.00
C ARG A 125 -7.86 -11.13 -4.78
N TYR A 126 -7.07 -10.88 -3.74
CA TYR A 126 -5.82 -11.57 -3.47
C TYR A 126 -5.81 -12.32 -2.13
N SER A 127 -6.56 -11.84 -1.13
CA SER A 127 -6.66 -12.47 0.19
C SER A 127 -7.96 -12.09 0.88
N HIS A 128 -8.47 -12.98 1.72
CA HIS A 128 -9.59 -12.77 2.63
C HIS A 128 -9.15 -12.63 4.09
N ASP A 129 -7.84 -12.51 4.35
CA ASP A 129 -7.27 -12.52 5.69
C ASP A 129 -7.78 -11.34 6.55
N TYR A 130 -8.13 -10.21 5.91
CA TYR A 130 -8.51 -8.95 6.58
C TYR A 130 -9.99 -8.56 6.45
N ASP A 131 -10.84 -9.45 5.92
CA ASP A 131 -12.27 -9.16 5.73
C ASP A 131 -13.00 -8.87 7.05
N ARG A 132 -12.58 -9.55 8.13
CA ARG A 132 -13.12 -9.31 9.47
C ARG A 132 -12.70 -7.96 10.02
N ASP A 133 -11.43 -7.57 9.83
CA ASP A 133 -10.94 -6.26 10.26
C ASP A 133 -11.63 -5.13 9.49
N GLU A 134 -11.90 -5.31 8.20
CA GLU A 134 -12.69 -4.36 7.41
C GLU A 134 -14.14 -4.26 7.90
N THR A 135 -14.76 -5.39 8.27
CA THR A 135 -16.10 -5.37 8.84
C THR A 135 -16.14 -4.53 10.12
N VAL A 136 -15.17 -4.72 11.02
CA VAL A 136 -15.04 -3.91 12.25
C VAL A 136 -14.88 -2.42 11.92
N ALA A 137 -14.03 -2.08 10.95
CA ALA A 137 -13.82 -0.69 10.53
C ALA A 137 -15.10 -0.05 9.97
N ARG A 138 -15.86 -0.79 9.17
CA ARG A 138 -17.15 -0.34 8.60
C ARG A 138 -18.19 -0.09 9.69
N GLU A 139 -18.35 -1.01 10.61
CA GLU A 139 -19.30 -0.90 11.72
C GLU A 139 -18.98 0.27 12.66
N ALA A 140 -17.68 0.44 12.96
CA ALA A 140 -17.16 1.54 13.76
C ALA A 140 -17.13 2.87 13.01
N LYS A 141 -17.36 2.88 11.68
CA LYS A 141 -17.16 4.04 10.79
C LYS A 141 -15.75 4.63 10.97
N ALA A 142 -14.75 3.78 11.06
CA ALA A 142 -13.38 4.18 11.28
C ALA A 142 -12.74 4.74 10.00
N GLY A 143 -11.87 5.74 10.13
CA GLY A 143 -11.07 6.29 9.05
C GLY A 143 -11.89 6.65 7.81
N LEU A 144 -11.62 6.00 6.68
CA LEU A 144 -12.32 6.17 5.41
C LEU A 144 -13.82 5.90 5.51
N TRP A 145 -14.23 4.92 6.35
CA TRP A 145 -15.62 4.47 6.46
C TRP A 145 -16.57 5.50 7.11
N ALA A 146 -16.02 6.48 7.82
CA ALA A 146 -16.81 7.63 8.34
C ALA A 146 -17.21 8.63 7.23
N ARG A 147 -16.67 8.49 6.02
CA ARG A 147 -16.59 9.54 5.00
C ARG A 147 -16.82 8.94 3.61
N ALA A 148 -16.77 9.77 2.56
CA ALA A 148 -16.95 9.28 1.20
C ALA A 148 -15.58 9.14 0.50
N PHE A 149 -15.35 8.00 -0.13
CA PHE A 149 -14.11 7.70 -0.82
C PHE A 149 -14.31 6.75 -2.01
N ILE A 150 -13.32 6.69 -2.90
CA ILE A 150 -13.22 5.68 -3.96
C ILE A 150 -12.25 4.60 -3.46
N ALA A 151 -12.55 3.32 -3.71
CA ALA A 151 -11.61 2.25 -3.36
C ALA A 151 -10.25 2.49 -4.04
N PRO A 152 -9.09 2.23 -3.37
CA PRO A 152 -7.77 2.54 -3.92
C PRO A 152 -7.51 1.89 -5.29
N TRP A 153 -7.95 0.65 -5.50
CA TRP A 153 -7.84 -0.03 -6.80
C TRP A 153 -8.68 0.63 -7.90
N ASP A 154 -9.84 1.23 -7.57
CA ASP A 154 -10.70 1.95 -8.51
C ASP A 154 -10.19 3.38 -8.73
N TRP A 155 -9.56 4.00 -7.72
CA TRP A 155 -8.96 5.32 -7.83
C TRP A 155 -7.95 5.41 -8.98
N ARG A 156 -7.15 4.38 -9.19
CA ARG A 156 -6.14 4.30 -10.26
C ARG A 156 -6.75 4.30 -11.67
N HIS A 157 -8.02 3.90 -11.79
CA HIS A 157 -8.74 3.75 -13.06
C HIS A 157 -10.10 4.47 -13.07
N ARG A 158 -10.26 5.45 -12.15
CA ARG A 158 -11.52 6.15 -11.91
C ARG A 158 -12.12 6.79 -13.14
N ASN A 159 -13.42 6.73 -13.26
CA ASN A 159 -14.24 7.31 -14.31
C ASN A 159 -15.65 7.56 -13.79
N GLU A 160 -16.53 8.04 -14.65
CA GLU A 160 -17.92 8.36 -14.31
C GLU A 160 -18.77 7.18 -13.78
N LYS A 161 -18.28 5.94 -13.92
CA LYS A 161 -18.94 4.72 -13.43
C LYS A 161 -18.34 4.22 -12.11
N THR A 162 -17.34 4.90 -11.60
CA THR A 162 -16.66 4.50 -10.35
C THR A 162 -17.62 4.63 -9.17
N VAL A 163 -17.59 3.64 -8.29
CA VAL A 163 -18.44 3.60 -7.09
C VAL A 163 -17.77 4.38 -5.96
N VAL A 164 -18.56 5.26 -5.34
CA VAL A 164 -18.17 5.95 -4.10
C VAL A 164 -18.61 5.09 -2.92
N LEU A 165 -17.69 4.81 -2.02
CA LEU A 165 -17.88 4.04 -0.80
C LEU A 165 -17.96 4.95 0.43
N GLY A 166 -18.29 4.38 1.59
CA GLY A 166 -18.27 5.05 2.90
C GLY A 166 -19.64 5.33 3.50
N ALA A 167 -19.77 6.42 4.25
CA ALA A 167 -20.97 6.72 5.02
C ALA A 167 -22.22 6.95 4.15
N LEU A 168 -23.41 6.62 4.71
CA LEU A 168 -24.71 6.75 4.03
C LEU A 168 -25.08 8.19 3.61
N SER A 169 -24.41 9.19 4.14
CA SER A 169 -24.58 10.63 3.83
C SER A 169 -23.63 11.14 2.75
N VAL A 170 -23.30 10.29 1.78
CA VAL A 170 -22.46 10.71 0.64
C VAL A 170 -23.18 11.82 -0.14
N PRO A 171 -22.55 12.97 -0.38
CA PRO A 171 -23.13 14.03 -1.20
C PRO A 171 -23.54 13.51 -2.59
N VAL A 172 -24.64 14.01 -3.14
CA VAL A 172 -25.18 13.56 -4.43
C VAL A 172 -24.16 13.71 -5.59
N ASP A 173 -23.27 14.69 -5.47
CA ASP A 173 -22.23 15.00 -6.43
C ASP A 173 -20.83 14.52 -6.01
N ALA A 174 -20.74 13.65 -4.99
CA ALA A 174 -19.46 13.16 -4.46
C ALA A 174 -18.52 12.61 -5.53
N LEU A 175 -19.03 11.76 -6.42
CA LEU A 175 -18.21 11.22 -7.51
C LEU A 175 -17.68 12.35 -8.41
N LYS A 176 -18.51 13.30 -8.80
CA LYS A 176 -18.09 14.46 -9.61
C LYS A 176 -17.02 15.28 -8.91
N THR A 177 -17.18 15.51 -7.61
CA THR A 177 -16.23 16.24 -6.78
C THR A 177 -14.90 15.49 -6.68
N LEU A 178 -14.93 14.17 -6.48
CA LEU A 178 -13.74 13.33 -6.42
C LEU A 178 -13.03 13.21 -7.77
N LEU A 179 -13.77 13.09 -8.87
CA LEU A 179 -13.20 13.08 -10.23
C LEU A 179 -12.61 14.45 -10.59
N GLY A 180 -13.27 15.54 -10.22
CA GLY A 180 -12.81 16.91 -10.45
C GLY A 180 -11.56 17.28 -9.67
N ALA A 181 -11.29 16.59 -8.56
CA ALA A 181 -10.08 16.80 -7.75
C ALA A 181 -8.78 16.49 -8.49
N VAL A 182 -8.86 15.71 -9.57
CA VAL A 182 -7.68 15.31 -10.38
C VAL A 182 -7.40 16.31 -11.50
N SER A 183 -8.40 17.03 -11.93
CA SER A 183 -8.29 18.07 -12.98
C SER A 183 -7.98 19.45 -12.43
N SER A 184 -8.08 19.66 -11.11
CA SER A 184 -7.77 20.93 -10.48
C SER A 184 -6.29 21.01 -10.09
N GLU A 185 -5.67 22.14 -10.38
CA GLU A 185 -4.24 22.44 -10.25
C GLU A 185 -3.69 22.39 -8.80
N GLY A 186 -4.46 21.90 -7.83
CA GLY A 186 -4.10 21.87 -6.42
C GLY A 186 -3.42 20.57 -5.97
N ALA A 187 -2.33 20.71 -5.22
CA ALA A 187 -1.75 19.59 -4.49
C ALA A 187 -2.76 19.03 -3.45
N PRO A 188 -2.74 17.73 -3.16
CA PRO A 188 -3.64 17.10 -2.16
C PRO A 188 -3.39 17.62 -0.74
N SER A 189 -2.19 18.15 -0.46
CA SER A 189 -1.80 18.83 0.78
C SER A 189 -0.80 19.93 0.45
N PRO A 190 -0.69 21.00 1.26
CA PRO A 190 0.35 22.05 1.09
C PRO A 190 1.77 21.49 1.03
N ASP A 191 2.03 20.37 1.68
CA ASP A 191 3.35 19.73 1.72
C ASP A 191 3.64 18.88 0.48
N CYS A 192 2.61 18.54 -0.31
CA CYS A 192 2.77 17.70 -1.50
C CYS A 192 3.03 18.56 -2.74
N THR A 193 4.22 19.09 -2.83
CA THR A 193 4.60 20.06 -3.89
C THR A 193 5.32 19.45 -5.08
N ILE A 194 5.66 18.16 -5.05
CA ILE A 194 6.41 17.50 -6.10
C ILE A 194 5.45 16.93 -7.15
N LYS A 195 5.61 17.34 -8.40
CA LYS A 195 4.83 16.85 -9.54
C LYS A 195 5.58 15.74 -10.25
N ALA A 196 4.92 14.64 -10.61
CA ALA A 196 5.53 13.61 -11.43
C ALA A 196 4.68 13.22 -12.62
N SER A 197 5.35 12.89 -13.71
CA SER A 197 4.75 12.34 -14.93
C SER A 197 5.03 10.85 -15.02
N VAL A 198 3.98 10.04 -15.13
CA VAL A 198 4.08 8.60 -15.35
C VAL A 198 3.66 8.30 -16.77
N GLY A 199 4.59 7.84 -17.60
CA GLY A 199 4.31 7.51 -18.99
C GLY A 199 5.42 6.67 -19.62
N HIS A 200 5.07 5.82 -20.61
CA HIS A 200 6.02 4.99 -21.35
C HIS A 200 6.96 4.13 -20.50
N GLY A 201 6.51 3.69 -19.33
CA GLY A 201 7.32 2.88 -18.40
C GLY A 201 8.31 3.67 -17.55
N GLU A 202 8.33 5.00 -17.66
CA GLU A 202 9.16 5.89 -16.84
C GLU A 202 8.29 6.77 -15.94
N CYS A 203 8.81 7.09 -14.76
CA CYS A 203 8.29 8.13 -13.88
C CYS A 203 9.36 9.19 -13.65
N ILE A 204 9.05 10.44 -13.96
CA ILE A 204 9.96 11.58 -13.76
C ILE A 204 9.29 12.59 -12.85
N TYR A 205 9.93 12.93 -11.72
CA TYR A 205 9.43 13.96 -10.81
C TYR A 205 10.12 15.31 -11.03
N HIS A 206 9.40 16.37 -10.74
CA HIS A 206 9.86 17.75 -10.83
C HIS A 206 9.59 18.50 -9.53
N LEU A 207 10.60 19.23 -9.06
CA LEU A 207 10.51 20.08 -7.88
C LEU A 207 9.97 21.47 -8.23
N PRO A 208 9.37 22.19 -7.27
CA PRO A 208 9.09 23.62 -7.43
C PRO A 208 10.36 24.37 -7.86
N GLY A 209 10.27 25.14 -8.94
CA GLY A 209 11.40 25.84 -9.53
C GLY A 209 12.07 25.14 -10.71
N ASP A 210 11.83 23.87 -10.95
CA ASP A 210 12.33 23.18 -12.14
C ASP A 210 11.72 23.78 -13.42
N ARG A 211 12.50 23.77 -14.50
CA ARG A 211 12.15 24.34 -15.81
C ARG A 211 10.75 23.90 -16.31
N TRP A 212 10.35 22.67 -16.03
CA TRP A 212 9.11 22.07 -16.51
C TRP A 212 7.99 22.04 -15.48
N TYR A 213 8.29 22.34 -14.21
CA TYR A 213 7.33 22.25 -13.11
C TYR A 213 6.07 23.11 -13.35
N GLY A 214 6.26 24.38 -13.72
CA GLY A 214 5.14 25.31 -13.97
C GLY A 214 4.33 24.99 -15.22
N LYS A 215 4.91 24.23 -16.17
CA LYS A 215 4.24 23.83 -17.41
C LYS A 215 3.48 22.52 -17.28
N MET A 216 3.74 21.75 -16.22
CA MET A 216 3.11 20.45 -16.00
C MET A 216 1.71 20.66 -15.44
N LYS A 217 0.69 20.37 -16.28
CA LYS A 217 -0.71 20.26 -15.84
C LYS A 217 -0.88 18.91 -15.17
N MET A 218 -1.60 18.88 -14.04
CA MET A 218 -1.86 17.65 -13.28
C MET A 218 -3.14 16.96 -13.81
N ASP A 219 -2.97 16.19 -14.85
CA ASP A 219 -4.01 15.41 -15.54
C ASP A 219 -3.75 13.90 -15.42
N ALA A 220 -4.44 13.08 -16.18
CA ALA A 220 -4.26 11.62 -16.20
C ALA A 220 -2.80 11.26 -16.47
N GLY A 221 -2.24 10.35 -15.66
CA GLY A 221 -0.84 9.96 -15.72
C GLY A 221 0.13 10.90 -14.98
N LYS A 222 -0.38 11.87 -14.22
CA LYS A 222 0.40 12.73 -13.34
C LYS A 222 0.11 12.40 -11.88
N ARG A 223 1.11 12.57 -11.04
CA ARG A 223 1.01 12.31 -9.59
C ARG A 223 1.67 13.41 -8.79
N TRP A 224 1.09 13.68 -7.62
CA TRP A 224 1.71 14.50 -6.60
C TRP A 224 2.49 13.62 -5.62
N PHE A 225 3.60 14.15 -5.11
CA PHE A 225 4.36 13.55 -4.02
C PHE A 225 4.70 14.61 -2.97
N CYS A 226 4.79 14.17 -1.72
CA CYS A 226 5.07 15.07 -0.60
C CYS A 226 6.57 15.11 -0.27
N SER A 227 7.37 14.20 -0.82
CA SER A 227 8.83 14.20 -0.69
C SER A 227 9.49 13.53 -1.92
N THR A 228 10.77 13.85 -2.16
CA THR A 228 11.57 13.17 -3.19
C THR A 228 11.75 11.69 -2.86
N ALA A 229 11.92 11.35 -1.56
CA ALA A 229 12.04 9.98 -1.10
C ALA A 229 10.80 9.15 -1.45
N GLU A 230 9.61 9.75 -1.33
CA GLU A 230 8.35 9.13 -1.73
C GLU A 230 8.28 8.92 -3.26
N ALA A 231 8.63 9.93 -4.05
CA ALA A 231 8.66 9.82 -5.49
C ALA A 231 9.65 8.75 -5.96
N GLU A 232 10.85 8.72 -5.40
CA GLU A 232 11.88 7.71 -5.71
C GLU A 232 11.43 6.31 -5.30
N ALA A 233 10.81 6.17 -4.15
CA ALA A 233 10.24 4.91 -3.69
C ALA A 233 9.10 4.40 -4.60
N ALA A 234 8.35 5.32 -5.23
CA ALA A 234 7.37 5.00 -6.26
C ALA A 234 8.00 4.65 -7.63
N GLY A 235 9.33 4.63 -7.72
CA GLY A 235 10.07 4.34 -8.95
C GLY A 235 10.25 5.56 -9.86
N CYS A 236 9.99 6.77 -9.36
CA CYS A 236 10.25 7.99 -10.10
C CYS A 236 11.73 8.41 -9.95
N ARG A 237 12.26 9.09 -10.93
CA ARG A 237 13.60 9.68 -10.90
C ARG A 237 13.54 11.19 -11.19
N ALA A 238 14.57 11.89 -10.80
CA ALA A 238 14.77 13.27 -11.21
C ALA A 238 14.96 13.39 -12.75
N PRO A 239 14.63 14.52 -13.35
CA PRO A 239 14.92 14.76 -14.76
C PRO A 239 16.44 14.66 -15.01
N LYS A 240 16.83 14.18 -16.18
CA LYS A 240 18.21 14.30 -16.65
C LYS A 240 18.44 15.75 -17.07
N ASN A 241 19.48 16.38 -16.55
CA ASN A 241 19.92 17.72 -16.97
C ASN A 241 20.31 17.74 -18.43
#